data_b0c1dc1380cc569f0e65018ffad27d81
#
_entry.id   b0c1dc1380cc569f0e65018ffad27d81
#
_cell.length_a   1.000
_cell.length_b   1.000
_cell.length_c   1.000
_cell.angle_alpha   90.00
_cell.angle_beta   90.00
_cell.angle_gamma   90.00
#
_symmetry.space_group_name_H-M   'P 1'
#
loop_
_entity.id
_entity.type
_entity.pdbx_description
1 polymer ?
#
loop_
_entity_poly.entity_id
_entity_poly.type
_entity_poly.pdbx_seq_one_letter_code
_entity_poly.pdbx_strand_id
1 'polypeptide(L)'
;MDQKQLLKQMIDFNQTAFNNTFNAMVMLQQQSEQVASALLEQATWLPEEGKKAIDEWINSYKKGRDEFKKYVDESFAKVEAFFENPGK
;
A
#
# COMPACT_ATOMS: atom_id res chain seq x y z
N MET A 1 -28.21 6.32 -18.18
CA MET A 1 -27.15 6.76 -17.26
C MET A 1 -26.21 7.70 -18.01
N ASP A 2 -25.90 8.82 -17.41
CA ASP A 2 -24.98 9.81 -17.96
C ASP A 2 -23.56 9.22 -18.04
N GLN A 3 -22.81 9.58 -19.07
CA GLN A 3 -21.43 9.12 -19.23
C GLN A 3 -20.57 9.52 -18.05
N LYS A 4 -20.79 10.72 -17.51
CA LYS A 4 -20.07 11.21 -16.35
C LYS A 4 -20.29 10.31 -15.13
N GLN A 5 -21.55 9.92 -14.89
CA GLN A 5 -21.89 9.04 -13.78
C GLN A 5 -21.26 7.65 -13.96
N LEU A 6 -21.27 7.16 -15.20
CA LEU A 6 -20.66 5.87 -15.49
C LEU A 6 -19.16 5.88 -15.22
N LEU A 7 -18.47 6.94 -15.65
CA LEU A 7 -17.04 7.08 -15.40
C LEU A 7 -16.75 7.18 -13.91
N LYS A 8 -17.56 7.93 -13.19
CA LYS A 8 -17.40 8.05 -11.74
C LYS A 8 -17.55 6.71 -11.04
N GLN A 9 -18.54 5.93 -11.45
CA GLN A 9 -18.73 4.58 -10.88
C GLN A 9 -17.55 3.69 -11.17
N MET A 10 -16.97 3.76 -12.37
CA MET A 10 -15.79 2.99 -12.72
C MET A 10 -14.59 3.37 -11.86
N ILE A 11 -14.42 4.67 -11.61
CA ILE A 11 -13.33 5.16 -10.77
C ILE A 11 -13.53 4.69 -9.33
N ASP A 12 -14.74 4.81 -8.80
CA ASP A 12 -15.05 4.35 -7.44
C ASP A 12 -14.81 2.85 -7.30
N PHE A 13 -15.19 2.07 -8.31
CA PHE A 13 -14.96 0.63 -8.31
C PHE A 13 -13.47 0.32 -8.29
N ASN A 14 -12.69 1.00 -9.14
CA ASN A 14 -11.25 0.81 -9.20
C ASN A 14 -10.56 1.19 -7.89
N GLN A 15 -11.01 2.28 -7.26
CA GLN A 15 -10.47 2.71 -5.98
C GLN A 15 -10.75 1.66 -4.90
N THR A 16 -11.98 1.15 -4.85
CA THR A 16 -12.35 0.12 -3.89
C THR A 16 -11.54 -1.16 -4.11
N ALA A 17 -11.41 -1.58 -5.37
CA ALA A 17 -10.62 -2.76 -5.70
C ALA A 17 -9.16 -2.58 -5.33
N PHE A 18 -8.59 -1.40 -5.59
CA PHE A 18 -7.21 -1.11 -5.21
C PHE A 18 -7.04 -1.17 -3.70
N ASN A 19 -7.96 -0.54 -2.94
CA ASN A 19 -7.87 -0.52 -1.48
C ASN A 19 -7.98 -1.93 -0.91
N ASN A 20 -8.87 -2.76 -1.46
CA ASN A 20 -9.01 -4.14 -1.01
C ASN A 20 -7.75 -4.95 -1.29
N THR A 21 -7.18 -4.80 -2.49
CA THR A 21 -5.95 -5.48 -2.87
C THR A 21 -4.78 -5.02 -2.01
N PHE A 22 -4.69 -3.72 -1.78
CA PHE A 22 -3.62 -3.16 -0.94
C PHE A 22 -3.71 -3.67 0.48
N ASN A 23 -4.92 -3.70 1.07
CA ASN A 23 -5.11 -4.19 2.42
C ASN A 23 -4.73 -5.67 2.53
N ALA A 24 -5.09 -6.48 1.54
CA ALA A 24 -4.70 -7.89 1.50
C ALA A 24 -3.19 -8.04 1.43
N MET A 25 -2.54 -7.22 0.61
CA MET A 25 -1.08 -7.22 0.51
C MET A 25 -0.43 -6.84 1.83
N VAL A 26 -0.95 -5.83 2.52
CA VAL A 26 -0.43 -5.41 3.83
C VAL A 26 -0.53 -6.56 4.83
N MET A 27 -1.66 -7.27 4.85
CA MET A 27 -1.83 -8.40 5.75
C MET A 27 -0.82 -9.50 5.47
N LEU A 28 -0.60 -9.83 4.20
CA LEU A 28 0.40 -10.82 3.80
C LEU A 28 1.80 -10.39 4.22
N GLN A 29 2.13 -9.12 4.04
CA GLN A 29 3.43 -8.59 4.44
C GLN A 29 3.63 -8.64 5.94
N GLN A 30 2.58 -8.34 6.71
CA GLN A 30 2.65 -8.43 8.17
C GLN A 30 2.91 -9.87 8.62
N GLN A 31 2.26 -10.84 8.00
CA GLN A 31 2.50 -12.24 8.31
C GLN A 31 3.92 -12.64 7.96
N SER A 32 4.42 -12.23 6.80
CA SER A 32 5.79 -12.51 6.38
C SER A 32 6.80 -11.87 7.33
N GLU A 33 6.52 -10.66 7.79
CA GLU A 33 7.37 -9.96 8.75
C GLU A 33 7.42 -10.69 10.08
N GLN A 34 6.29 -11.18 10.56
CA GLN A 34 6.25 -11.95 11.80
C GLN A 34 7.08 -13.22 11.70
N VAL A 35 6.97 -13.93 10.57
CA VAL A 35 7.75 -15.12 10.32
C VAL A 35 9.24 -14.78 10.27
N ALA A 36 9.59 -13.71 9.55
CA ALA A 36 10.98 -13.26 9.45
C ALA A 36 11.55 -12.90 10.81
N SER A 37 10.78 -12.18 11.64
CA SER A 37 11.20 -11.78 12.98
C SER A 37 11.45 -13.01 13.86
N ALA A 38 10.54 -14.00 13.80
CA ALA A 38 10.69 -15.23 14.55
C ALA A 38 11.95 -16.00 14.14
N LEU A 39 12.22 -16.07 12.83
CA LEU A 39 13.42 -16.73 12.32
C LEU A 39 14.70 -16.00 12.74
N LEU A 40 14.67 -14.67 12.74
CA LEU A 40 15.80 -13.85 13.16
C LEU A 40 16.12 -14.06 14.64
N GLU A 41 15.09 -14.17 15.48
CA GLU A 41 15.30 -14.45 16.90
C GLU A 41 15.95 -15.80 17.14
N GLN A 42 15.64 -16.79 16.29
CA GLN A 42 16.21 -18.12 16.39
C GLN A 42 17.56 -18.23 15.71
N ALA A 43 17.93 -17.28 14.87
CA ALA A 43 19.18 -17.33 14.10
C ALA A 43 20.35 -16.82 14.93
N THR A 44 20.82 -17.66 15.85
CA THR A 44 21.94 -17.30 16.73
C THR A 44 23.27 -17.15 15.97
N TRP A 45 23.31 -17.72 14.74
CA TRP A 45 24.50 -17.64 13.88
C TRP A 45 24.62 -16.30 13.16
N LEU A 46 23.52 -15.50 13.12
CA LEU A 46 23.49 -14.24 12.38
C LEU A 46 24.07 -13.12 13.24
N PRO A 47 25.08 -12.36 12.75
CA PRO A 47 25.61 -11.21 13.47
C PRO A 47 24.57 -10.11 13.67
N GLU A 48 24.77 -9.30 14.70
CA GLU A 48 23.90 -8.15 14.97
C GLU A 48 23.79 -7.20 13.78
N GLU A 49 24.90 -7.01 13.06
CA GLU A 49 24.92 -6.16 11.88
C GLU A 49 23.99 -6.69 10.79
N GLY A 50 23.96 -8.01 10.63
CA GLY A 50 23.07 -8.66 9.67
C GLY A 50 21.60 -8.49 10.05
N LYS A 51 21.29 -8.67 11.34
CA LYS A 51 19.92 -8.46 11.84
C LYS A 51 19.47 -7.02 11.63
N LYS A 52 20.35 -6.07 11.94
CA LYS A 52 20.05 -4.65 11.77
C LYS A 52 19.82 -4.30 10.30
N ALA A 53 20.62 -4.85 9.41
CA ALA A 53 20.46 -4.60 7.96
C ALA A 53 19.11 -5.11 7.47
N ILE A 54 18.67 -6.29 7.95
CA ILE A 54 17.37 -6.84 7.58
C ILE A 54 16.23 -5.96 8.12
N ASP A 55 16.35 -5.50 9.37
CA ASP A 55 15.34 -4.61 9.95
C ASP A 55 15.24 -3.29 9.19
N GLU A 56 16.37 -2.73 8.78
CA GLU A 56 16.38 -1.51 7.97
C GLU A 56 15.73 -1.73 6.62
N TRP A 57 15.98 -2.89 6.00
CA TRP A 57 15.35 -3.23 4.73
C TRP A 57 13.83 -3.32 4.87
N ILE A 58 13.35 -3.99 5.93
CA ILE A 58 11.92 -4.11 6.19
C ILE A 58 11.29 -2.73 6.40
N ASN A 59 11.93 -1.86 7.18
CA ASN A 59 11.42 -0.53 7.44
C ASN A 59 11.36 0.33 6.19
N SER A 60 12.39 0.25 5.33
CA SER A 60 12.40 0.95 4.05
C SER A 60 11.28 0.49 3.14
N TYR A 61 11.04 -0.81 3.11
CA TYR A 61 9.98 -1.41 2.31
C TYR A 61 8.60 -0.92 2.77
N LYS A 62 8.36 -0.89 4.08
CA LYS A 62 7.11 -0.39 4.64
C LYS A 62 6.89 1.08 4.29
N LYS A 63 7.93 1.88 4.40
CA LYS A 63 7.84 3.30 4.09
C LYS A 63 7.50 3.52 2.63
N GLY A 64 8.16 2.80 1.72
CA GLY A 64 7.87 2.88 0.29
C GLY A 64 6.44 2.48 -0.02
N ARG A 65 5.95 1.42 0.64
CA ARG A 65 4.58 0.97 0.48
C ARG A 65 3.58 2.06 0.89
N ASP A 66 3.80 2.69 2.04
CA ASP A 66 2.91 3.71 2.56
C ASP A 66 2.93 4.97 1.69
N GLU A 67 4.09 5.35 1.18
CA GLU A 67 4.22 6.47 0.25
C GLU A 67 3.49 6.20 -1.06
N PHE A 68 3.58 4.97 -1.56
CA PHE A 68 2.87 4.58 -2.76
C PHE A 68 1.35 4.67 -2.57
N LYS A 69 0.85 4.17 -1.44
CA LYS A 69 -0.57 4.23 -1.10
C LYS A 69 -1.05 5.68 -1.07
N LYS A 70 -0.28 6.55 -0.43
CA LYS A 70 -0.60 7.97 -0.35
C LYS A 70 -0.68 8.60 -1.73
N TYR A 71 0.28 8.28 -2.59
CA TYR A 71 0.29 8.81 -3.97
C TYR A 71 -0.96 8.38 -4.73
N VAL A 72 -1.34 7.11 -4.63
CA VAL A 72 -2.52 6.60 -5.31
C VAL A 72 -3.79 7.26 -4.78
N ASP A 73 -3.91 7.39 -3.45
CA ASP A 73 -5.07 8.02 -2.84
C ASP A 73 -5.21 9.49 -3.28
N GLU A 74 -4.11 10.21 -3.35
CA GLU A 74 -4.13 11.60 -3.82
C GLU A 74 -4.53 11.69 -5.29
N SER A 75 -4.07 10.73 -6.10
CA SER A 75 -4.43 10.69 -7.52
C SER A 75 -5.93 10.45 -7.70
N PHE A 76 -6.51 9.52 -6.95
CA PHE A 76 -7.95 9.29 -7.00
C PHE A 76 -8.72 10.52 -6.52
N ALA A 77 -8.27 11.18 -5.47
CA ALA A 77 -8.93 12.38 -4.96
C ALA A 77 -8.95 13.49 -6.02
N LYS A 78 -7.87 13.66 -6.76
CA LYS A 78 -7.80 14.67 -7.83
C LYS A 78 -8.80 14.36 -8.94
N VAL A 79 -8.90 13.10 -9.33
CA VAL A 79 -9.84 12.69 -10.37
C VAL A 79 -11.28 12.90 -9.91
N GLU A 80 -11.58 12.52 -8.68
CA GLU A 80 -12.91 12.70 -8.11
C GLU A 80 -13.30 14.17 -8.04
N ALA A 81 -12.36 15.04 -7.63
CA ALA A 81 -12.61 16.48 -7.58
C ALA A 81 -12.93 17.04 -8.95
N PHE A 82 -12.26 16.54 -9.99
CA PHE A 82 -12.55 16.95 -11.36
C PHE A 82 -13.99 16.62 -11.74
N PHE A 83 -14.47 15.44 -11.38
CA PHE A 83 -15.84 15.03 -11.68
C PHE A 83 -16.88 15.80 -10.86
N GLU A 84 -16.54 16.21 -9.66
CA GLU A 84 -17.45 16.99 -8.83
C GLU A 84 -17.57 18.45 -9.30
N ASN A 85 -16.49 19.01 -9.83
CA ASN A 85 -16.44 20.40 -10.28
C ASN A 85 -15.97 20.49 -11.73
N PRO A 86 -16.71 19.87 -12.68
CA PRO A 86 -16.31 19.92 -14.07
C PRO A 86 -16.41 21.35 -14.62
N GLY A 87 -15.45 21.74 -15.40
CA GLY A 87 -15.46 23.06 -16.04
C GLY A 87 -14.74 24.15 -15.27
N LYS A 88 -14.09 23.78 -14.20
CA LYS A 88 -13.23 24.72 -13.48
C LYS A 88 -11.77 24.55 -13.85
#